data_edc8b6bf46f6f4f7673f24a99bd94ec4
#
_entry.id   edc8b6bf46f6f4f7673f24a99bd94ec4
#
_cell.length_a   1.000
_cell.length_b   1.000
_cell.length_c   1.000
_cell.angle_alpha   90.00
_cell.angle_beta   90.00
_cell.angle_gamma   90.00
#
_symmetry.space_group_name_H-M   'P 1'
#
loop_
_entity.id
_entity.type
_entity.pdbx_description
1 polymer ?
#
loop_
_entity_poly.entity_id
_entity_poly.type
_entity_poly.pdbx_seq_one_letter_code
_entity_poly.pdbx_strand_id
1 'polypeptide(L)'
;MHNPGHYGAVAVGGAMIPDLDMRIPGIQHRGITHTVWFALVAGISLGVGGVVLGSSSGALVAVGLGAFGFLVGTLTVGAHLLADALTPMGVRPLEPVDDREVSLDVAKAANPLANYALLSLGIAATGLAAVAGQALV
;
A
#
# COMPACT_ATOMS: atom_id res chain seq x y z
N MET A 1 -1.99 9.45 -25.14
CA MET A 1 -1.12 10.15 -24.16
C MET A 1 -1.35 9.52 -22.78
N HIS A 2 -0.42 8.70 -22.32
CA HIS A 2 -0.47 8.11 -20.97
C HIS A 2 -0.05 9.21 -19.98
N ASN A 3 -0.97 9.60 -19.10
CA ASN A 3 -0.65 10.60 -18.06
C ASN A 3 -0.15 9.87 -16.80
N PRO A 4 1.16 9.90 -16.52
CA PRO A 4 1.74 9.19 -15.37
C PRO A 4 1.26 9.70 -13.99
N GLY A 5 0.65 10.88 -13.95
CA GLY A 5 0.14 11.49 -12.73
C GLY A 5 -0.99 10.70 -12.04
N HIS A 6 -1.76 9.91 -12.79
CA HIS A 6 -2.88 9.16 -12.22
C HIS A 6 -2.44 8.00 -11.33
N TYR A 7 -1.34 7.32 -11.65
CA TYR A 7 -0.86 6.19 -10.85
C TYR A 7 -0.30 6.62 -9.49
N GLY A 8 0.39 7.77 -9.45
CA GLY A 8 0.85 8.36 -8.20
C GLY A 8 -0.31 8.75 -7.28
N ALA A 9 -1.38 9.34 -7.83
CA ALA A 9 -2.55 9.71 -7.06
C ALA A 9 -3.29 8.50 -6.47
N VAL A 10 -3.38 7.39 -7.22
CA VAL A 10 -3.98 6.14 -6.73
C VAL A 10 -3.16 5.52 -5.61
N ALA A 11 -1.83 5.51 -5.74
CA ALA A 11 -0.96 4.96 -4.70
C ALA A 11 -1.01 5.79 -3.41
N VAL A 12 -0.96 7.11 -3.50
CA VAL A 12 -1.05 8.01 -2.34
C VAL A 12 -2.43 7.94 -1.70
N GLY A 13 -3.50 7.96 -2.51
CA GLY A 13 -4.86 7.80 -2.01
C GLY A 13 -5.09 6.44 -1.35
N GLY A 14 -4.56 5.37 -1.95
CA GLY A 14 -4.64 4.01 -1.44
C GLY A 14 -3.94 3.82 -0.09
N ALA A 15 -2.79 4.48 0.10
CA ALA A 15 -2.05 4.44 1.36
C ALA A 15 -2.80 5.08 2.55
N MET A 16 -3.78 5.95 2.27
CA MET A 16 -4.62 6.60 3.29
C MET A 16 -5.90 5.81 3.61
N ILE A 17 -6.21 4.75 2.87
CA ILE A 17 -7.45 3.98 3.07
C ILE A 17 -7.55 3.39 4.49
N PRO A 18 -6.48 2.80 5.08
CA PRO A 18 -6.57 2.29 6.45
C PRO A 18 -6.99 3.36 7.47
N ASP A 19 -6.50 4.58 7.33
CA ASP A 19 -6.79 5.70 8.24
C ASP A 19 -8.21 6.29 8.08
N LEU A 20 -8.97 5.86 7.08
CA LEU A 20 -10.38 6.25 6.94
C LEU A 20 -11.24 5.68 8.08
N ASP A 21 -10.77 4.67 8.78
CA ASP A 21 -11.43 4.10 9.96
C ASP A 21 -11.66 5.15 11.06
N MET A 22 -10.77 6.15 11.19
CA MET A 22 -10.96 7.28 12.13
C MET A 22 -12.21 8.10 11.86
N ARG A 23 -12.78 8.02 10.66
CA ARG A 23 -13.97 8.77 10.24
C ARG A 23 -15.26 7.96 10.36
N ILE A 24 -15.15 6.66 10.66
CA ILE A 24 -16.30 5.75 10.72
C ILE A 24 -16.63 5.48 12.19
N PRO A 25 -17.80 5.96 12.70
CA PRO A 25 -18.21 5.67 14.07
C PRO A 25 -18.32 4.16 14.31
N GLY A 26 -17.71 3.67 15.38
CA GLY A 26 -17.78 2.25 15.78
C GLY A 26 -16.66 1.36 15.25
N ILE A 27 -15.78 1.87 14.41
CA ILE A 27 -14.54 1.16 14.00
C ILE A 27 -13.39 1.67 14.87
N GLN A 28 -12.67 0.74 15.48
CA GLN A 28 -11.51 1.06 16.30
C GLN A 28 -10.33 1.43 15.37
N HIS A 29 -9.73 2.61 15.58
CA HIS A 29 -8.53 3.02 14.86
C HIS A 29 -7.39 2.03 15.11
N ARG A 30 -6.66 1.70 14.05
CA ARG A 30 -5.63 0.64 14.02
C ARG A 30 -6.17 -0.77 14.33
N GLY A 31 -7.47 -1.00 14.09
CA GLY A 31 -8.09 -2.31 14.16
C GLY A 31 -7.93 -3.08 12.83
N ILE A 32 -9.02 -3.66 12.35
CA ILE A 32 -9.05 -4.58 11.20
C ILE A 32 -8.46 -4.00 9.91
N THR A 33 -8.52 -2.69 9.72
CA THR A 33 -7.95 -1.98 8.55
C THR A 33 -6.42 -1.90 8.57
N HIS A 34 -5.81 -2.14 9.74
CA HIS A 34 -4.38 -2.13 9.94
C HIS A 34 -3.83 -3.56 10.14
N THR A 35 -4.33 -4.50 9.34
CA THR A 35 -3.93 -5.91 9.37
C THR A 35 -3.43 -6.38 8.02
N VAL A 36 -2.66 -7.48 8.01
CA VAL A 36 -2.24 -8.14 6.77
C VAL A 36 -3.44 -8.68 5.97
N TRP A 37 -4.54 -9.01 6.66
CA TRP A 37 -5.79 -9.47 6.03
C TRP A 37 -6.41 -8.37 5.19
N PHE A 38 -6.42 -7.13 5.68
CA PHE A 38 -6.90 -5.99 4.92
C PHE A 38 -6.00 -5.72 3.71
N ALA A 39 -4.67 -5.86 3.87
CA ALA A 39 -3.73 -5.75 2.75
C ALA A 39 -4.03 -6.79 1.65
N LEU A 40 -4.33 -8.04 2.03
CA LEU A 40 -4.72 -9.08 1.09
C LEU A 40 -6.05 -8.77 0.41
N VAL A 41 -7.05 -8.30 1.14
CA VAL A 41 -8.34 -7.88 0.56
C VAL A 41 -8.16 -6.76 -0.46
N ALA A 42 -7.35 -5.75 -0.13
CA ALA A 42 -7.03 -4.66 -1.06
C ALA A 42 -6.31 -5.19 -2.31
N GLY A 43 -5.33 -6.08 -2.12
CA GLY A 43 -4.63 -6.73 -3.22
C GLY A 43 -5.54 -7.54 -4.12
N ILE A 44 -6.39 -8.40 -3.54
CA ILE A 44 -7.34 -9.22 -4.28
C ILE A 44 -8.34 -8.33 -5.05
N SER A 45 -8.85 -7.29 -4.43
CA SER A 45 -9.82 -6.37 -5.07
C SER A 45 -9.23 -5.68 -6.29
N LEU A 46 -8.00 -5.14 -6.18
CA LEU A 46 -7.30 -4.52 -7.30
C LEU A 46 -6.84 -5.56 -8.33
N GLY A 47 -6.48 -6.76 -7.88
CA GLY A 47 -6.13 -7.86 -8.76
C GLY A 47 -7.29 -8.30 -9.65
N VAL A 48 -8.48 -8.49 -9.05
CA VAL A 48 -9.71 -8.79 -9.80
C VAL A 48 -10.05 -7.67 -10.78
N GLY A 49 -9.96 -6.41 -10.35
CA GLY A 49 -10.13 -5.25 -11.23
C GLY A 49 -9.17 -5.29 -12.41
N GLY A 50 -7.90 -5.61 -12.18
CA GLY A 50 -6.89 -5.75 -13.24
C GLY A 50 -7.21 -6.86 -14.24
N VAL A 51 -7.65 -8.04 -13.76
CA VAL A 51 -8.11 -9.15 -14.62
C VAL A 51 -9.27 -8.72 -15.49
N VAL A 52 -10.28 -8.08 -14.90
CA VAL A 52 -11.47 -7.61 -15.63
C VAL A 52 -11.08 -6.61 -16.71
N LEU A 53 -10.25 -5.62 -16.39
CA LEU A 53 -9.78 -4.61 -17.34
C LEU A 53 -8.95 -5.23 -18.49
N GLY A 54 -8.14 -6.26 -18.18
CA GLY A 54 -7.30 -6.92 -19.17
C GLY A 54 -8.02 -7.97 -20.01
N SER A 55 -9.22 -8.41 -19.62
CA SER A 55 -9.90 -9.56 -20.21
C SER A 55 -10.21 -9.40 -21.70
N SER A 56 -10.50 -8.18 -22.16
CA SER A 56 -10.75 -7.87 -23.57
C SER A 56 -9.49 -7.88 -24.44
N SER A 57 -8.30 -7.81 -23.82
CA SER A 57 -7.00 -7.75 -24.50
C SER A 57 -6.25 -9.08 -24.54
N GLY A 58 -6.87 -10.14 -24.03
CA GLY A 58 -6.33 -11.50 -24.01
C GLY A 58 -5.86 -11.96 -22.63
N ALA A 59 -5.71 -13.27 -22.47
CA ALA A 59 -5.43 -13.91 -21.19
C ALA A 59 -4.12 -13.43 -20.54
N LEU A 60 -3.07 -13.23 -21.32
CA LEU A 60 -1.78 -12.78 -20.81
C LEU A 60 -1.87 -11.37 -20.21
N VAL A 61 -2.58 -10.47 -20.87
CA VAL A 61 -2.80 -9.10 -20.38
C VAL A 61 -3.67 -9.11 -19.13
N ALA A 62 -4.73 -9.92 -19.11
CA ALA A 62 -5.58 -10.07 -17.93
C ALA A 62 -4.81 -10.56 -16.72
N VAL A 63 -4.00 -11.62 -16.87
CA VAL A 63 -3.16 -12.15 -15.77
C VAL A 63 -2.11 -11.12 -15.34
N GLY A 64 -1.46 -10.45 -16.29
CA GLY A 64 -0.45 -9.43 -15.99
C GLY A 64 -1.01 -8.25 -15.20
N LEU A 65 -2.14 -7.68 -15.65
CA LEU A 65 -2.82 -6.60 -14.93
C LEU A 65 -3.39 -7.05 -13.58
N GLY A 66 -3.87 -8.29 -13.50
CA GLY A 66 -4.32 -8.88 -12.25
C GLY A 66 -3.20 -9.01 -11.22
N ALA A 67 -2.06 -9.58 -11.62
CA ALA A 67 -0.88 -9.70 -10.77
C ALA A 67 -0.35 -8.32 -10.34
N PHE A 68 -0.29 -7.37 -11.27
CA PHE A 68 0.13 -6.00 -10.97
C PHE A 68 -0.82 -5.32 -9.97
N GLY A 69 -2.13 -5.41 -10.18
CA GLY A 69 -3.13 -4.85 -9.27
C GLY A 69 -3.04 -5.46 -7.87
N PHE A 70 -2.87 -6.79 -7.78
CA PHE A 70 -2.68 -7.49 -6.51
C PHE A 70 -1.44 -6.97 -5.76
N LEU A 71 -0.30 -6.85 -6.45
CA LEU A 71 0.92 -6.33 -5.85
C LEU A 71 0.76 -4.89 -5.38
N VAL A 72 0.18 -4.02 -6.22
CA VAL A 72 -0.05 -2.62 -5.85
C VAL A 72 -0.92 -2.52 -4.60
N GLY A 73 -2.05 -3.22 -4.53
CA GLY A 73 -2.95 -3.18 -3.38
C GLY A 73 -2.29 -3.69 -2.10
N THR A 74 -1.66 -4.86 -2.19
CA THR A 74 -1.01 -5.49 -1.02
C THR A 74 0.16 -4.66 -0.52
N LEU A 75 1.03 -4.19 -1.41
CA LEU A 75 2.22 -3.42 -1.03
C LEU A 75 1.87 -2.03 -0.50
N THR A 76 0.82 -1.39 -1.03
CA THR A 76 0.38 -0.07 -0.55
C THR A 76 -0.06 -0.15 0.91
N VAL A 77 -0.94 -1.09 1.26
CA VAL A 77 -1.38 -1.29 2.65
C VAL A 77 -0.23 -1.82 3.51
N GLY A 78 0.57 -2.74 2.99
CA GLY A 78 1.75 -3.26 3.68
C GLY A 78 2.77 -2.20 4.05
N ALA A 79 3.01 -1.23 3.16
CA ALA A 79 3.88 -0.09 3.44
C ALA A 79 3.32 0.81 4.56
N HIS A 80 1.99 1.00 4.60
CA HIS A 80 1.32 1.73 5.67
C HIS A 80 1.49 1.00 7.02
N LEU A 81 1.23 -0.31 7.07
CA LEU A 81 1.45 -1.12 8.27
C LEU A 81 2.91 -1.07 8.75
N LEU A 82 3.85 -1.10 7.82
CA LEU A 82 5.28 -0.99 8.16
C LEU A 82 5.59 0.38 8.76
N ALA A 83 5.05 1.46 8.20
CA ALA A 83 5.21 2.80 8.74
C ALA A 83 4.66 2.90 10.18
N ASP A 84 3.50 2.30 10.45
CA ASP A 84 2.92 2.24 11.79
C ASP A 84 3.76 1.40 12.76
N ALA A 85 4.31 0.28 12.31
CA ALA A 85 5.21 -0.56 13.10
C ALA A 85 6.51 0.17 13.49
N LEU A 86 6.94 1.17 12.73
CA LEU A 86 8.09 2.01 13.08
C LEU A 86 7.79 3.03 14.17
N THR A 87 6.52 3.26 14.50
CA THR A 87 6.10 4.22 15.54
C THR A 87 6.02 3.57 16.92
N PRO A 88 6.11 4.38 18.02
CA PRO A 88 5.92 3.87 19.38
C PRO A 88 4.55 3.24 19.63
N MET A 89 3.50 3.66 18.91
CA MET A 89 2.16 3.10 19.03
C MET A 89 2.03 1.69 18.43
N GLY A 90 2.92 1.33 17.49
CA GLY A 90 2.92 0.03 16.86
C GLY A 90 1.65 -0.29 16.06
N VAL A 91 1.52 -1.53 15.67
CA VAL A 91 0.38 -2.11 14.95
C VAL A 91 0.23 -3.58 15.32
N ARG A 92 -0.99 -4.12 15.21
CA ARG A 92 -1.29 -5.55 15.42
C ARG A 92 -1.62 -6.22 14.09
N PRO A 93 -0.60 -6.59 13.31
CA PRO A 93 -0.79 -6.97 11.90
C PRO A 93 -1.59 -8.26 11.70
N LEU A 94 -1.66 -9.13 12.72
CA LEU A 94 -2.32 -10.45 12.65
C LEU A 94 -3.66 -10.51 13.38
N GLU A 95 -4.13 -9.41 13.95
CA GLU A 95 -5.45 -9.37 14.59
C GLU A 95 -6.56 -9.81 13.61
N PRO A 96 -7.55 -10.64 13.98
CA PRO A 96 -7.85 -11.15 15.32
C PRO A 96 -7.18 -12.50 15.66
N VAL A 97 -6.31 -13.04 14.81
CA VAL A 97 -5.70 -14.37 15.01
C VAL A 97 -4.59 -14.31 16.07
N ASP A 98 -3.84 -13.22 16.10
CA ASP A 98 -2.77 -12.99 17.07
C ASP A 98 -2.77 -11.48 17.43
N ASP A 99 -2.91 -11.20 18.72
CA ASP A 99 -2.98 -9.82 19.24
C ASP A 99 -1.61 -9.21 19.51
N ARG A 100 -0.52 -9.83 19.05
CA ARG A 100 0.83 -9.32 19.25
C ARG A 100 0.97 -7.97 18.55
N GLU A 101 1.37 -6.99 19.35
CA GLU A 101 1.73 -5.67 18.86
C GLU A 101 3.18 -5.67 18.37
N VAL A 102 3.38 -5.13 17.18
CA VAL A 102 4.69 -4.90 16.58
C VAL A 102 4.97 -3.40 16.63
N SER A 103 5.94 -3.01 17.44
CA SER A 103 6.45 -1.64 17.52
C SER A 103 7.96 -1.68 17.58
N LEU A 104 8.61 -0.99 16.65
CA LEU A 104 10.06 -0.87 16.60
C LEU A 104 10.56 0.41 17.26
N ASP A 105 9.67 1.34 17.58
CA ASP A 105 9.95 2.61 18.25
C ASP A 105 11.13 3.40 17.63
N VAL A 106 11.22 3.38 16.31
CA VAL A 106 12.33 4.02 15.57
C VAL A 106 12.12 5.51 15.45
N ALA A 107 10.88 5.94 15.18
CA ALA A 107 10.53 7.34 15.01
C ALA A 107 9.08 7.62 15.37
N LYS A 108 8.82 8.79 15.96
CA LYS A 108 7.46 9.27 16.13
C LYS A 108 6.86 9.63 14.77
N ALA A 109 5.58 9.31 14.57
CA ALA A 109 4.86 9.62 13.32
C ALA A 109 4.93 11.11 12.95
N ALA A 110 5.00 11.99 13.95
CA ALA A 110 5.14 13.44 13.78
C ALA A 110 6.60 13.91 13.61
N ASN A 111 7.59 13.00 13.44
CA ASN A 111 8.97 13.40 13.23
C ASN A 111 9.19 13.88 11.79
N PRO A 112 9.37 15.19 11.54
CA PRO A 112 9.49 15.71 10.18
C PRO A 112 10.74 15.21 9.46
N LEU A 113 11.84 14.99 10.17
CA LEU A 113 13.08 14.50 9.57
C LEU A 113 12.92 13.06 9.05
N ALA A 114 12.30 12.18 9.84
CA ALA A 114 12.02 10.81 9.43
C ALA A 114 11.05 10.78 8.23
N ASN A 115 10.02 11.63 8.24
CA ASN A 115 9.06 11.72 7.15
C ASN A 115 9.70 12.22 5.85
N TYR A 116 10.57 13.24 5.91
CA TYR A 116 11.32 13.70 4.73
C TYR A 116 12.32 12.65 4.23
N ALA A 117 12.97 11.91 5.12
CA ALA A 117 13.87 10.83 4.73
C ALA A 117 13.13 9.72 3.98
N LEU A 118 11.97 9.28 4.51
CA LEU A 118 11.11 8.28 3.86
C LEU A 118 10.56 8.77 2.52
N LEU A 119 10.12 10.03 2.45
CA LEU A 119 9.66 10.63 1.20
C LEU A 119 10.78 10.66 0.15
N SER A 120 11.97 11.09 0.54
CA SER A 120 13.13 11.14 -0.37
C SER A 120 13.51 9.76 -0.87
N LEU A 121 13.49 8.76 0.00
CA LEU A 121 13.73 7.36 -0.35
C LEU A 121 12.68 6.84 -1.34
N GLY A 122 11.40 7.14 -1.10
CA GLY A 122 10.30 6.78 -1.99
C GLY A 122 10.43 7.41 -3.39
N ILE A 123 10.78 8.69 -3.45
CA ILE A 123 11.03 9.40 -4.71
C ILE A 123 12.21 8.77 -5.46
N ALA A 124 13.32 8.51 -4.76
CA ALA A 124 14.49 7.88 -5.36
C ALA A 124 14.18 6.48 -5.90
N ALA A 125 13.49 5.66 -5.12
CA ALA A 125 13.08 4.31 -5.54
C ALA A 125 12.16 4.34 -6.77
N THR A 126 11.20 5.26 -6.80
CA THR A 126 10.29 5.44 -7.94
C THR A 126 11.05 5.89 -9.18
N GLY A 127 11.98 6.82 -9.04
CA GLY A 127 12.82 7.29 -10.13
C GLY A 127 13.69 6.17 -10.71
N LEU A 128 14.32 5.37 -9.86
CA LEU A 128 15.12 4.21 -10.28
C LEU A 128 14.26 3.17 -10.99
N ALA A 129 13.08 2.87 -10.47
CA ALA A 129 12.15 1.94 -11.10
C ALA A 129 11.69 2.43 -12.49
N ALA A 130 11.43 3.73 -12.64
CA ALA A 130 11.05 4.32 -13.92
C ALA A 130 12.19 4.23 -14.95
N VAL A 131 13.45 4.52 -14.56
CA VAL A 131 14.62 4.39 -15.42
C VAL A 131 14.87 2.94 -15.81
N ALA A 132 14.79 2.00 -14.85
CA ALA A 132 14.94 0.59 -15.12
C ALA A 132 13.85 0.07 -16.08
N GLY A 133 12.59 0.51 -15.89
CA GLY A 133 11.48 0.16 -16.77
C GLY A 133 11.69 0.63 -18.21
N GLN A 134 12.25 1.83 -18.41
CA GLN A 134 12.57 2.34 -19.76
C GLN A 134 13.71 1.55 -20.44
N ALA A 135 14.63 1.00 -19.67
CA ALA A 135 15.73 0.20 -20.21
C ALA A 135 15.32 -1.21 -20.66
N LEU A 136 14.12 -1.66 -20.27
CA LEU A 136 13.56 -2.98 -20.59
C LEU A 136 12.59 -2.96 -21.79
N VAL A 137 12.27 -1.79 -22.32
CA VAL A 137 11.35 -1.56 -23.45
C VAL A 137 12.14 -1.08 -24.66
#